data_ef960435f833e0d25b290432e30a21af
#
_entry.id   ef960435f833e0d25b290432e30a21af
#
_cell.length_a   1.000
_cell.length_b   1.000
_cell.length_c   1.000
_cell.angle_alpha   90.00
_cell.angle_beta   90.00
_cell.angle_gamma   90.00
#
_symmetry.space_group_name_H-M   'P 1'
#
loop_
_entity.id
_entity.type
_entity.pdbx_description
1 polymer ?
#
loop_
_entity_poly.entity_id
_entity_poly.type
_entity_poly.pdbx_seq_one_letter_code
_entity_poly.pdbx_strand_id
1 'polypeptide(L)'
;MIIIKGEYMSKTKKTNAMRILDRAKINYQMTTYEVTDKHQHGEEIAQLVGAKIEEVFKTLVLENSNHEHYVFVIPVNETLDMKKAAHVVNEKKLNLMPLDQLKQVTGYVRGGCSPIGMKHSFKTTIDASARNLEKVYISGGQRGMQIIIHVNDLIDMTKAQVESLSLIHI
;
A
#
# COMPACT_ATOMS: atom_id res chain seq x y z
N MET A 1 10.63 -14.91 4.40
CA MET A 1 11.47 -14.72 5.60
C MET A 1 11.39 -13.29 6.07
N ILE A 2 11.19 -13.09 7.37
CA ILE A 2 11.14 -11.74 7.96
C ILE A 2 12.56 -11.34 8.35
N ILE A 3 12.96 -10.14 7.93
CA ILE A 3 14.29 -9.61 8.19
C ILE A 3 14.16 -8.40 9.13
N ILE A 4 14.94 -8.43 10.20
CA ILE A 4 14.97 -7.32 11.15
C ILE A 4 15.63 -6.11 10.46
N LYS A 5 15.02 -4.95 10.64
CA LYS A 5 15.41 -3.69 10.02
C LYS A 5 16.94 -3.44 9.99
N GLY A 6 17.62 -3.57 11.11
CA GLY A 6 19.05 -3.28 11.22
C GLY A 6 19.93 -4.21 10.41
N GLU A 7 19.58 -5.48 10.32
CA GLU A 7 20.35 -6.47 9.56
C GLU A 7 20.19 -6.29 8.06
N TYR A 8 18.96 -6.04 7.63
CA TYR A 8 18.66 -5.86 6.22
C TYR A 8 19.33 -4.60 5.65
N MET A 9 19.26 -3.51 6.38
CA MET A 9 19.70 -2.20 5.91
C MET A 9 21.21 -2.10 5.69
N SER A 10 22.02 -3.00 6.25
CA SER A 10 23.46 -3.01 6.00
C SER A 10 23.82 -3.48 4.59
N LYS A 11 22.91 -4.19 3.90
CA LYS A 11 23.21 -4.86 2.62
C LYS A 11 22.37 -4.36 1.44
N THR A 12 21.31 -3.59 1.67
CA THR A 12 20.38 -3.20 0.63
C THR A 12 20.11 -1.71 0.69
N LYS A 13 20.02 -1.10 -0.50
CA LYS A 13 19.66 0.31 -0.61
C LYS A 13 18.23 0.52 -0.12
N LYS A 14 18.06 1.50 0.76
CA LYS A 14 16.75 1.83 1.32
C LYS A 14 15.84 2.45 0.28
N THR A 15 14.57 2.06 0.31
CA THR A 15 13.53 2.72 -0.48
C THR A 15 13.15 4.04 0.17
N ASN A 16 12.44 4.87 -0.58
CA ASN A 16 11.94 6.14 -0.03
C ASN A 16 10.99 5.92 1.15
N ALA A 17 10.13 4.89 1.07
CA ALA A 17 9.25 4.52 2.18
C ALA A 17 10.04 4.22 3.46
N MET A 18 11.11 3.44 3.35
CA MET A 18 11.96 3.09 4.49
C MET A 18 12.64 4.32 5.08
N ARG A 19 13.18 5.19 4.22
CA ARG A 19 13.84 6.42 4.70
C ARG A 19 12.89 7.30 5.49
N ILE A 20 11.65 7.40 5.04
CA ILE A 20 10.62 8.20 5.73
C ILE A 20 10.28 7.58 7.10
N LEU A 21 10.09 6.27 7.14
CA LEU A 21 9.82 5.57 8.40
C LEU A 21 10.99 5.70 9.39
N ASP A 22 12.21 5.57 8.90
CA ASP A 22 13.41 5.73 9.73
C ASP A 22 13.51 7.13 10.30
N ARG A 23 13.26 8.14 9.47
CA ARG A 23 13.31 9.54 9.91
C ARG A 23 12.26 9.84 10.97
N ALA A 24 11.10 9.24 10.84
CA ALA A 24 10.01 9.37 11.82
C ALA A 24 10.19 8.49 13.05
N LYS A 25 11.23 7.64 13.07
CA LYS A 25 11.51 6.70 14.16
C LYS A 25 10.38 5.69 14.37
N ILE A 26 9.75 5.29 13.30
CA ILE A 26 8.68 4.28 13.31
C ILE A 26 9.32 2.89 13.22
N ASN A 27 8.88 1.99 14.08
CA ASN A 27 9.30 0.59 14.04
C ASN A 27 8.57 -0.14 12.92
N TYR A 28 9.31 -0.89 12.13
CA TYR A 28 8.74 -1.76 11.11
C TYR A 28 9.68 -2.94 10.88
N GLN A 29 9.13 -3.99 10.31
CA GLN A 29 9.90 -5.14 9.86
C GLN A 29 9.82 -5.21 8.35
N MET A 30 10.71 -5.99 7.77
CA MET A 30 10.73 -6.21 6.33
C MET A 30 10.73 -7.69 6.02
N THR A 31 10.10 -8.04 4.92
CA THR A 31 10.18 -9.37 4.35
C THR A 31 10.38 -9.23 2.85
N THR A 32 11.04 -10.22 2.27
CA THR A 32 11.31 -10.24 0.84
C THR A 32 10.73 -11.50 0.22
N TYR A 33 10.48 -11.45 -1.07
CA TYR A 33 10.05 -12.60 -1.85
C TYR A 33 10.71 -12.53 -3.23
N GLU A 34 10.84 -13.68 -3.88
CA GLU A 34 11.44 -13.74 -5.20
C GLU A 34 10.53 -13.13 -6.25
N VAL A 35 11.10 -12.20 -7.04
CA VAL A 35 10.37 -11.53 -8.12
C VAL A 35 10.46 -12.39 -9.37
N THR A 36 9.31 -12.61 -10.02
CA THR A 36 9.23 -13.33 -11.30
C THR A 36 8.97 -12.36 -12.43
N ASP A 37 9.13 -12.83 -13.70
CA ASP A 37 8.84 -12.01 -14.87
C ASP A 37 7.36 -11.69 -15.01
N LYS A 38 6.49 -12.53 -14.41
CA LYS A 38 5.05 -12.32 -14.43
C LYS A 38 4.63 -11.46 -13.27
N HIS A 39 3.54 -10.71 -13.45
CA HIS A 39 2.92 -9.98 -12.35
C HIS A 39 2.43 -11.00 -11.31
N GLN A 40 2.89 -10.81 -10.08
CA GLN A 40 2.46 -11.66 -8.96
C GLN A 40 1.26 -11.01 -8.27
N HIS A 41 0.21 -11.80 -8.11
CA HIS A 41 -0.99 -11.35 -7.42
C HIS A 41 -0.74 -11.25 -5.92
N GLY A 42 -1.46 -10.36 -5.24
CA GLY A 42 -1.30 -10.16 -3.81
C GLY A 42 -1.49 -11.42 -2.97
N GLU A 43 -2.36 -12.33 -3.42
CA GLU A 43 -2.59 -13.61 -2.74
C GLU A 43 -1.34 -14.48 -2.76
N GLU A 44 -0.64 -14.53 -3.89
CA GLU A 44 0.64 -15.24 -4.01
C GLU A 44 1.69 -14.61 -3.10
N ILE A 45 1.73 -13.28 -3.06
CA ILE A 45 2.69 -12.56 -2.21
C ILE A 45 2.42 -12.89 -0.74
N ALA A 46 1.16 -12.93 -0.31
CA ALA A 46 0.81 -13.29 1.06
C ALA A 46 1.34 -14.67 1.43
N GLN A 47 1.20 -15.66 0.53
CA GLN A 47 1.75 -16.99 0.76
C GLN A 47 3.28 -16.99 0.83
N LEU A 48 3.93 -16.25 -0.07
CA LEU A 48 5.39 -16.22 -0.14
C LEU A 48 6.02 -15.59 1.11
N VAL A 49 5.37 -14.61 1.72
CA VAL A 49 5.88 -13.94 2.92
C VAL A 49 5.34 -14.54 4.21
N GLY A 50 4.48 -15.57 4.13
CA GLY A 50 3.92 -16.24 5.31
C GLY A 50 2.92 -15.41 6.08
N ALA A 51 2.25 -14.47 5.43
CA ALA A 51 1.25 -13.60 6.05
C ALA A 51 -0.14 -14.19 5.90
N LYS A 52 -1.04 -13.81 6.80
CA LYS A 52 -2.47 -14.04 6.60
C LYS A 52 -2.94 -13.11 5.49
N ILE A 53 -3.79 -13.61 4.59
CA ILE A 53 -4.21 -12.83 3.43
C ILE A 53 -4.92 -11.52 3.83
N GLU A 54 -5.69 -11.54 4.90
CA GLU A 54 -6.40 -10.35 5.39
C GLU A 54 -5.46 -9.28 5.96
N GLU A 55 -4.20 -9.60 6.20
CA GLU A 55 -3.20 -8.66 6.68
C GLU A 55 -2.41 -7.99 5.56
N VAL A 56 -2.53 -8.50 4.34
CA VAL A 56 -1.77 -7.97 3.19
C VAL A 56 -2.64 -7.01 2.41
N PHE A 57 -2.17 -5.78 2.28
CA PHE A 57 -2.90 -4.69 1.63
C PHE A 57 -2.21 -4.25 0.35
N LYS A 58 -3.01 -3.85 -0.63
CA LYS A 58 -2.55 -3.28 -1.89
C LYS A 58 -2.90 -1.80 -1.92
N THR A 59 -2.10 -1.04 -2.67
CA THR A 59 -2.26 0.40 -2.81
C THR A 59 -2.73 0.71 -4.22
N LEU A 60 -3.87 1.37 -4.34
CA LEU A 60 -4.48 1.76 -5.60
C LEU A 60 -4.50 3.28 -5.70
N VAL A 61 -4.17 3.80 -6.88
CA VAL A 61 -4.21 5.24 -7.15
C VAL A 61 -5.32 5.48 -8.17
N LEU A 62 -6.28 6.31 -7.78
CA LEU A 62 -7.40 6.68 -8.63
C LEU A 62 -7.32 8.16 -8.97
N GLU A 63 -7.98 8.55 -10.05
CA GLU A 63 -8.02 9.94 -10.46
C GLU A 63 -9.45 10.40 -10.79
N ASN A 64 -9.69 11.69 -10.62
CA ASN A 64 -10.92 12.33 -11.08
C ASN A 64 -10.76 12.87 -12.49
N SER A 65 -11.78 13.53 -13.03
CA SER A 65 -11.73 14.07 -14.39
C SER A 65 -10.72 15.20 -14.58
N ASN A 66 -10.27 15.81 -13.48
CA ASN A 66 -9.27 16.88 -13.50
C ASN A 66 -7.85 16.34 -13.23
N HIS A 67 -7.66 15.03 -13.25
CA HIS A 67 -6.40 14.36 -12.96
C HIS A 67 -5.84 14.66 -11.56
N GLU A 68 -6.73 14.91 -10.60
CA GLU A 68 -6.38 14.90 -9.19
C GLU A 68 -6.41 13.47 -8.69
N HIS A 69 -5.45 13.11 -7.82
CA HIS A 69 -5.22 11.72 -7.43
C HIS A 69 -5.58 11.45 -5.98
N TYR A 70 -6.08 10.24 -5.76
CA TYR A 70 -6.49 9.73 -4.46
C TYR A 70 -5.92 8.33 -4.27
N VAL A 71 -5.51 8.01 -3.06
CA VAL A 71 -4.89 6.72 -2.73
C VAL A 71 -5.83 5.90 -1.86
N PHE A 72 -6.00 4.63 -2.23
CA PHE A 72 -6.84 3.68 -1.50
C PHE A 72 -6.04 2.44 -1.17
N VAL A 73 -6.06 2.04 0.10
CA VAL A 73 -5.31 0.89 0.60
C VAL A 73 -6.31 -0.14 1.11
N ILE A 74 -6.37 -1.28 0.44
CA ILE A 74 -7.36 -2.33 0.71
C ILE A 74 -6.71 -3.71 0.77
N PRO A 75 -7.36 -4.70 1.41
CA PRO A 75 -6.84 -6.07 1.39
C PRO A 75 -6.64 -6.58 -0.03
N VAL A 76 -5.57 -7.35 -0.24
CA VAL A 76 -5.19 -7.82 -1.58
C VAL A 76 -6.21 -8.73 -2.25
N ASN A 77 -7.01 -9.44 -1.45
CA ASN A 77 -8.04 -10.35 -1.96
C ASN A 77 -9.40 -9.68 -2.15
N GLU A 78 -9.49 -8.38 -1.93
CA GLU A 78 -10.74 -7.65 -2.06
C GLU A 78 -10.73 -6.72 -3.26
N THR A 79 -11.92 -6.35 -3.72
CA THR A 79 -12.11 -5.45 -4.85
C THR A 79 -12.61 -4.11 -4.32
N LEU A 80 -12.00 -3.03 -4.79
CA LEU A 80 -12.42 -1.68 -4.44
C LEU A 80 -13.80 -1.38 -5.02
N ASP A 81 -14.72 -0.94 -4.17
CA ASP A 81 -16.00 -0.41 -4.63
C ASP A 81 -15.79 1.02 -5.10
N MET A 82 -15.86 1.24 -6.41
CA MET A 82 -15.56 2.54 -7.01
C MET A 82 -16.53 3.63 -6.55
N LYS A 83 -17.77 3.28 -6.25
CA LYS A 83 -18.76 4.24 -5.74
C LYS A 83 -18.44 4.65 -4.31
N LYS A 84 -18.08 3.69 -3.46
CA LYS A 84 -17.65 3.98 -2.09
C LYS A 84 -16.37 4.84 -2.10
N ALA A 85 -15.42 4.51 -2.96
CA ALA A 85 -14.17 5.27 -3.08
C ALA A 85 -14.46 6.74 -3.44
N ALA A 86 -15.28 6.97 -4.44
CA ALA A 86 -15.65 8.34 -4.84
C ALA A 86 -16.37 9.07 -3.71
N HIS A 87 -17.30 8.39 -3.05
CA HIS A 87 -18.10 8.99 -1.97
C HIS A 87 -17.21 9.47 -0.80
N VAL A 88 -16.25 8.67 -0.37
CA VAL A 88 -15.43 9.01 0.81
C VAL A 88 -14.47 10.17 0.56
N VAL A 89 -14.22 10.53 -0.69
CA VAL A 89 -13.40 11.69 -1.05
C VAL A 89 -14.21 12.81 -1.69
N ASN A 90 -15.56 12.73 -1.62
CA ASN A 90 -16.49 13.74 -2.12
C ASN A 90 -16.36 13.98 -3.64
N GLU A 91 -16.10 12.92 -4.38
CA GLU A 91 -16.05 12.95 -5.84
C GLU A 91 -17.30 12.28 -6.41
N LYS A 92 -17.74 12.73 -7.57
CA LYS A 92 -18.86 12.09 -8.28
C LYS A 92 -18.43 10.78 -8.92
N LYS A 93 -17.21 10.75 -9.44
CA LYS A 93 -16.68 9.59 -10.14
C LYS A 93 -15.15 9.58 -10.07
N LEU A 94 -14.60 8.39 -9.88
CA LEU A 94 -13.17 8.16 -9.96
C LEU A 94 -12.90 7.06 -10.97
N ASN A 95 -11.73 7.11 -11.59
CA ASN A 95 -11.23 6.09 -12.50
C ASN A 95 -9.88 5.59 -12.02
N LEU A 96 -9.55 4.35 -12.36
CA LEU A 96 -8.20 3.86 -12.15
C LEU A 96 -7.25 4.67 -13.02
N MET A 97 -6.14 5.09 -12.44
CA MET A 97 -5.13 5.83 -13.19
C MET A 97 -4.41 4.88 -14.16
N PRO A 98 -4.06 5.33 -15.38
CA PRO A 98 -3.26 4.51 -16.29
C PRO A 98 -1.94 4.08 -15.65
N LEU A 99 -1.60 2.79 -15.78
CA LEU A 99 -0.41 2.22 -15.16
C LEU A 99 0.89 2.84 -15.66
N ASP A 100 0.94 3.31 -16.90
CA ASP A 100 2.12 3.95 -17.46
C ASP A 100 2.42 5.32 -16.83
N GLN A 101 1.47 5.89 -16.10
CA GLN A 101 1.64 7.16 -15.39
C GLN A 101 2.00 6.97 -13.91
N LEU A 102 1.92 5.75 -13.40
CA LEU A 102 2.09 5.47 -11.98
C LEU A 102 3.44 5.98 -11.45
N LYS A 103 4.51 5.70 -12.15
CA LYS A 103 5.86 6.13 -11.73
C LYS A 103 6.00 7.65 -11.70
N GLN A 104 5.45 8.31 -12.70
CA GLN A 104 5.50 9.78 -12.78
C GLN A 104 4.72 10.42 -11.64
N VAL A 105 3.56 9.87 -11.30
CA VAL A 105 2.66 10.42 -10.27
C VAL A 105 3.14 10.08 -8.87
N THR A 106 3.54 8.83 -8.62
CA THR A 106 3.85 8.34 -7.27
C THR A 106 5.34 8.18 -6.97
N GLY A 107 6.15 7.99 -8.01
CA GLY A 107 7.55 7.61 -7.85
C GLY A 107 7.77 6.10 -7.75
N TYR A 108 6.72 5.33 -7.72
CA TYR A 108 6.76 3.86 -7.59
C TYR A 108 6.25 3.16 -8.84
N VAL A 109 6.64 1.90 -9.00
CA VAL A 109 6.20 1.07 -10.13
C VAL A 109 5.10 0.10 -9.68
N ARG A 110 4.39 -0.47 -10.66
CA ARG A 110 3.39 -1.50 -10.40
C ARG A 110 4.02 -2.68 -9.63
N GLY A 111 3.33 -3.16 -8.61
CA GLY A 111 3.83 -4.21 -7.74
C GLY A 111 4.78 -3.73 -6.66
N GLY A 112 5.22 -2.47 -6.74
CA GLY A 112 6.10 -1.85 -5.75
C GLY A 112 5.59 -0.52 -5.24
N CYS A 113 4.30 -0.21 -5.42
CA CYS A 113 3.72 1.06 -5.00
C CYS A 113 3.37 1.02 -3.52
N SER A 114 4.08 1.82 -2.73
CA SER A 114 3.81 1.96 -1.29
C SER A 114 2.93 3.18 -1.03
N PRO A 115 2.04 3.13 -0.01
CA PRO A 115 1.29 4.31 0.39
C PRO A 115 2.16 5.33 1.14
N ILE A 116 3.37 4.96 1.50
CA ILE A 116 4.32 5.81 2.21
C ILE A 116 5.39 6.28 1.23
N GLY A 117 5.68 7.58 1.24
CA GLY A 117 6.81 8.11 0.47
C GLY A 117 6.53 8.38 -0.99
N MET A 118 5.28 8.58 -1.37
CA MET A 118 4.96 9.03 -2.72
C MET A 118 5.55 10.42 -2.99
N LYS A 119 5.81 10.72 -4.26
CA LYS A 119 6.35 12.02 -4.69
C LYS A 119 5.56 13.20 -4.17
N HIS A 120 4.23 13.04 -4.11
CA HIS A 120 3.31 14.06 -3.63
C HIS A 120 2.45 13.49 -2.52
N SER A 121 1.93 14.35 -1.67
CA SER A 121 1.01 13.96 -0.62
C SER A 121 -0.41 13.89 -1.19
N PHE A 122 -0.96 12.69 -1.32
CA PHE A 122 -2.32 12.49 -1.80
C PHE A 122 -3.22 12.09 -0.65
N LYS A 123 -4.49 12.50 -0.73
CA LYS A 123 -5.49 12.06 0.24
C LYS A 123 -5.58 10.53 0.20
N THR A 124 -5.37 9.91 1.34
CA THR A 124 -5.29 8.46 1.47
C THR A 124 -6.43 7.95 2.33
N THR A 125 -7.04 6.84 1.89
CA THR A 125 -8.09 6.15 2.65
C THR A 125 -7.68 4.68 2.79
N ILE A 126 -7.76 4.17 4.01
CA ILE A 126 -7.46 2.76 4.31
C ILE A 126 -8.77 2.06 4.62
N ASP A 127 -8.95 0.86 4.08
CA ASP A 127 -10.17 0.08 4.32
C ASP A 127 -10.39 -0.18 5.80
N ALA A 128 -11.64 -0.11 6.22
CA ALA A 128 -12.04 -0.24 7.61
C ALA A 128 -11.63 -1.58 8.24
N SER A 129 -11.41 -2.63 7.44
CA SER A 129 -10.94 -3.92 7.95
C SER A 129 -9.60 -3.83 8.69
N ALA A 130 -8.79 -2.81 8.39
CA ALA A 130 -7.52 -2.59 9.06
C ALA A 130 -7.68 -2.33 10.56
N ARG A 131 -8.81 -1.79 10.99
CA ARG A 131 -9.05 -1.51 12.41
C ARG A 131 -9.10 -2.77 13.29
N ASN A 132 -9.36 -3.92 12.68
CA ASN A 132 -9.41 -5.21 13.38
C ASN A 132 -8.06 -5.89 13.44
N LEU A 133 -7.03 -5.26 12.89
CA LEU A 133 -5.68 -5.82 12.78
C LEU A 133 -4.71 -5.02 13.64
N GLU A 134 -3.69 -5.71 14.13
CA GLU A 134 -2.60 -5.08 14.86
C GLU A 134 -1.54 -4.58 13.89
N LYS A 135 -1.22 -5.37 12.89
CA LYS A 135 -0.21 -5.07 11.89
C LYS A 135 -0.73 -5.37 10.49
N VAL A 136 -0.14 -4.72 9.51
CA VAL A 136 -0.43 -4.93 8.09
C VAL A 136 0.87 -5.05 7.29
N TYR A 137 0.77 -5.73 6.16
CA TYR A 137 1.84 -5.84 5.18
C TYR A 137 1.51 -4.91 4.02
N ILE A 138 2.44 -4.05 3.67
CA ILE A 138 2.30 -3.13 2.53
C ILE A 138 3.55 -3.24 1.66
N SER A 139 3.49 -2.75 0.42
CA SER A 139 4.67 -2.70 -0.41
C SER A 139 5.78 -1.90 0.26
N GLY A 140 7.00 -2.41 0.19
CA GLY A 140 8.18 -1.73 0.70
C GLY A 140 8.72 -0.62 -0.20
N GLY A 141 8.11 -0.41 -1.36
CA GLY A 141 8.56 0.60 -2.31
C GLY A 141 9.29 0.04 -3.52
N GLN A 142 9.36 -1.27 -3.65
CA GLN A 142 9.85 -1.97 -4.84
C GLN A 142 9.29 -3.38 -4.86
N ARG A 143 9.25 -3.99 -6.05
CA ARG A 143 8.82 -5.38 -6.17
C ARG A 143 9.76 -6.28 -5.36
N GLY A 144 9.20 -7.33 -4.78
CA GLY A 144 9.97 -8.29 -3.99
C GLY A 144 10.14 -7.92 -2.54
N MET A 145 9.51 -6.86 -2.08
CA MET A 145 9.73 -6.31 -0.75
C MET A 145 8.43 -5.86 -0.10
N GLN A 146 8.19 -6.30 1.13
CA GLN A 146 7.05 -5.88 1.94
C GLN A 146 7.54 -5.26 3.24
N ILE A 147 6.84 -4.24 3.70
CA ILE A 147 7.01 -3.64 5.02
C ILE A 147 5.87 -4.13 5.90
N ILE A 148 6.20 -4.54 7.13
CA ILE A 148 5.24 -4.94 8.15
C ILE A 148 5.21 -3.80 9.17
N ILE A 149 4.06 -3.17 9.33
CA ILE A 149 3.92 -1.97 10.14
C ILE A 149 2.65 -2.05 10.99
N HIS A 150 2.69 -1.46 12.17
CA HIS A 150 1.49 -1.35 13.01
C HIS A 150 0.46 -0.47 12.32
N VAL A 151 -0.81 -0.86 12.40
CA VAL A 151 -1.91 -0.15 11.73
C VAL A 151 -1.97 1.32 12.12
N ASN A 152 -1.83 1.63 13.39
CA ASN A 152 -1.89 3.02 13.85
C ASN A 152 -0.75 3.87 13.28
N ASP A 153 0.44 3.28 13.15
CA ASP A 153 1.57 3.98 12.55
C ASP A 153 1.35 4.23 11.06
N LEU A 154 0.76 3.28 10.36
CA LEU A 154 0.41 3.47 8.95
C LEU A 154 -0.60 4.61 8.78
N ILE A 155 -1.64 4.62 9.62
CA ILE A 155 -2.66 5.68 9.58
C ILE A 155 -2.01 7.04 9.84
N ASP A 156 -1.16 7.13 10.86
CA ASP A 156 -0.49 8.38 11.22
C ASP A 156 0.45 8.87 10.11
N MET A 157 1.24 7.97 9.55
CA MET A 157 2.23 8.32 8.52
C MET A 157 1.59 8.76 7.22
N THR A 158 0.44 8.22 6.87
CA THR A 158 -0.29 8.57 5.64
C THR A 158 -1.35 9.64 5.86
N LYS A 159 -1.63 9.99 7.12
CA LYS A 159 -2.73 10.87 7.50
C LYS A 159 -4.06 10.38 6.93
N ALA A 160 -4.21 9.07 6.87
CA ALA A 160 -5.35 8.43 6.23
C ALA A 160 -6.63 8.57 7.03
N GLN A 161 -7.74 8.66 6.29
CA GLN A 161 -9.04 8.33 6.87
C GLN A 161 -9.26 6.83 6.73
N VAL A 162 -10.15 6.28 7.52
CA VAL A 162 -10.47 4.85 7.53
C VAL A 162 -11.96 4.68 7.24
N GLU A 163 -12.27 4.01 6.14
CA GLU A 163 -13.64 3.89 5.65
C GLU A 163 -13.85 2.53 4.98
N SER A 164 -15.09 2.09 4.92
CA SER A 164 -15.43 0.86 4.18
C SER A 164 -15.26 1.10 2.68
N LEU A 165 -14.42 0.31 2.03
CA LEU A 165 -14.04 0.49 0.64
C LEU A 165 -14.33 -0.72 -0.25
N SER A 166 -14.45 -1.90 0.34
CA SER A 166 -14.56 -3.13 -0.45
C SER A 166 -15.98 -3.36 -0.95
N LEU A 167 -16.06 -4.00 -2.14
CA LEU A 167 -17.33 -4.50 -2.65
C LEU A 167 -17.84 -5.58 -1.71
N ILE A 168 -19.13 -5.51 -1.41
CA ILE A 168 -19.80 -6.55 -0.63
C ILE A 168 -20.25 -7.63 -1.60
N HIS A 169 -19.71 -8.83 -1.43
CA HIS A 169 -20.16 -9.99 -2.18
C HIS A 169 -21.33 -10.64 -1.44
N ILE A 170 -22.49 -10.64 -2.07
CA ILE A 170 -23.68 -11.26 -1.51
C ILE A 170 -23.82 -12.67 -2.07
#